data_475a9b9d4d6f6d1948c6294c7581a3fe
#
_entry.id   475a9b9d4d6f6d1948c6294c7581a3fe
#
_cell.length_a   1.000
_cell.length_b   1.000
_cell.length_c   1.000
_cell.angle_alpha   90.00
_cell.angle_beta   90.00
_cell.angle_gamma   90.00
#
_symmetry.space_group_name_H-M   'P 1'
#
loop_
_entity.id
_entity.type
_entity.pdbx_description
1 polymer ?
#
loop_
_entity_poly.entity_id
_entity_poly.type
_entity_poly.pdbx_seq_one_letter_code
_entity_poly.pdbx_strand_id
1 'polypeptide(L)'
;MTFGEKLRETRKAAGFSQEELAKKLNVSRQAITKWESDTGLPDISNIMTISKLFSIPVDDLISEEKTAVRVKSRLYESVTEYDIDGKKNFDIKLGGAKEITISGSGISRGTEGGNNEAEGEKIKVILSSDTISTLQQDFKTKIDDIKGRIDIDVNRAKAISESSAKEALYMEVILPTKYLREVEVSASCKKLLATNLTCENLEFDGRSDEVYVNGFNGTFEINCNLDMNIEINSFCGSVEVNQIKATSRMTVNEAQNFKAVTKGIATSIIFDEKEEGESDKSSVSSDTSENIIELNGLKSELIICRK
;
A
#
# COMPACT_ATOMS: atom_id res chain seq x y z
N MET A 1 -12.67 0.66 -10.27
CA MET A 1 -12.84 0.20 -11.68
C MET A 1 -13.72 -1.02 -11.70
N THR A 2 -14.71 -1.04 -12.60
CA THR A 2 -15.56 -2.22 -12.83
C THR A 2 -14.77 -3.32 -13.53
N PHE A 3 -15.31 -4.54 -13.56
CA PHE A 3 -14.73 -5.64 -14.36
C PHE A 3 -14.55 -5.22 -15.83
N GLY A 4 -15.56 -4.59 -16.41
CA GLY A 4 -15.52 -4.16 -17.82
C GLY A 4 -14.46 -3.10 -18.11
N GLU A 5 -14.31 -2.15 -17.22
CA GLU A 5 -13.25 -1.13 -17.32
C GLU A 5 -11.86 -1.76 -17.27
N LYS A 6 -11.62 -2.68 -16.32
CA LYS A 6 -10.32 -3.40 -16.19
C LYS A 6 -10.03 -4.24 -17.43
N LEU A 7 -11.00 -5.01 -17.89
CA LEU A 7 -10.86 -5.80 -19.11
C LEU A 7 -10.50 -4.93 -20.31
N ARG A 8 -11.18 -3.78 -20.46
CA ARG A 8 -10.94 -2.83 -21.54
C ARG A 8 -9.54 -2.22 -21.50
N GLU A 9 -9.08 -1.82 -20.31
CA GLU A 9 -7.75 -1.24 -20.15
C GLU A 9 -6.65 -2.27 -20.38
N THR A 10 -6.79 -3.45 -19.78
CA THR A 10 -5.83 -4.54 -19.97
C THR A 10 -5.73 -4.98 -21.42
N ARG A 11 -6.86 -5.11 -22.11
CA ARG A 11 -6.88 -5.40 -23.56
C ARG A 11 -6.13 -4.35 -24.36
N LYS A 12 -6.39 -3.05 -24.08
CA LYS A 12 -5.71 -1.94 -24.77
C LYS A 12 -4.22 -1.92 -24.49
N ALA A 13 -3.83 -2.14 -23.24
CA ALA A 13 -2.41 -2.21 -22.84
C ALA A 13 -1.68 -3.36 -23.55
N ALA A 14 -2.36 -4.49 -23.76
CA ALA A 14 -1.84 -5.63 -24.53
C ALA A 14 -1.90 -5.44 -26.06
N GLY A 15 -2.42 -4.30 -26.57
CA GLY A 15 -2.51 -3.97 -27.98
C GLY A 15 -3.59 -4.72 -28.75
N PHE A 16 -4.54 -5.38 -28.07
CA PHE A 16 -5.59 -6.15 -28.75
C PHE A 16 -6.82 -5.30 -29.08
N SER A 17 -7.37 -5.51 -30.29
CA SER A 17 -8.75 -5.11 -30.62
C SER A 17 -9.77 -6.02 -29.89
N GLN A 18 -11.02 -5.56 -29.77
CA GLN A 18 -12.10 -6.41 -29.22
C GLN A 18 -12.28 -7.71 -30.00
N GLU A 19 -12.04 -7.69 -31.31
CA GLU A 19 -12.16 -8.87 -32.16
C GLU A 19 -11.01 -9.87 -31.95
N GLU A 20 -9.80 -9.38 -31.76
CA GLU A 20 -8.64 -10.23 -31.44
C GLU A 20 -8.77 -10.88 -30.07
N LEU A 21 -9.25 -10.13 -29.07
CA LEU A 21 -9.54 -10.69 -27.75
C LEU A 21 -10.64 -11.75 -27.83
N ALA A 22 -11.70 -11.47 -28.56
CA ALA A 22 -12.80 -12.42 -28.76
C ALA A 22 -12.31 -13.74 -29.38
N LYS A 23 -11.44 -13.69 -30.40
CA LYS A 23 -10.81 -14.85 -31.01
C LYS A 23 -9.96 -15.63 -30.00
N LYS A 24 -9.15 -14.94 -29.18
CA LYS A 24 -8.30 -15.59 -28.16
C LYS A 24 -9.10 -16.28 -27.06
N LEU A 25 -10.26 -15.74 -26.71
CA LEU A 25 -11.15 -16.29 -25.69
C LEU A 25 -12.20 -17.26 -26.26
N ASN A 26 -12.23 -17.45 -27.60
CA ASN A 26 -13.22 -18.25 -28.31
C ASN A 26 -14.67 -17.83 -28.02
N VAL A 27 -14.91 -16.52 -28.00
CA VAL A 27 -16.24 -15.91 -27.79
C VAL A 27 -16.57 -14.93 -28.93
N SER A 28 -17.80 -14.42 -28.96
CA SER A 28 -18.18 -13.40 -29.94
C SER A 28 -17.64 -12.02 -29.55
N ARG A 29 -17.35 -11.15 -30.55
CA ARG A 29 -17.02 -9.75 -30.30
C ARG A 29 -18.08 -9.04 -29.47
N GLN A 30 -19.36 -9.38 -29.70
CA GLN A 30 -20.48 -8.81 -28.94
C GLN A 30 -20.39 -9.17 -27.44
N ALA A 31 -19.88 -10.37 -27.08
CA ALA A 31 -19.65 -10.74 -25.69
C ALA A 31 -18.60 -9.82 -25.06
N ILE A 32 -17.48 -9.60 -25.73
CA ILE A 32 -16.45 -8.67 -25.27
C ILE A 32 -17.01 -7.26 -25.07
N THR A 33 -17.80 -6.77 -26.04
CA THR A 33 -18.43 -5.43 -25.93
C THR A 33 -19.37 -5.34 -24.73
N LYS A 34 -20.18 -6.37 -24.46
CA LYS A 34 -21.06 -6.42 -23.29
C LYS A 34 -20.26 -6.45 -21.97
N TRP A 35 -19.19 -7.21 -21.92
CA TRP A 35 -18.33 -7.30 -20.74
C TRP A 35 -17.60 -5.98 -20.46
N GLU A 36 -17.07 -5.32 -21.49
CA GLU A 36 -16.36 -4.03 -21.37
C GLU A 36 -17.31 -2.83 -21.09
N SER A 37 -18.61 -3.01 -21.26
CA SER A 37 -19.63 -1.99 -20.95
C SER A 37 -20.45 -2.34 -19.70
N ASP A 38 -20.05 -3.37 -18.95
CA ASP A 38 -20.74 -3.87 -17.76
C ASP A 38 -22.23 -4.21 -17.95
N THR A 39 -22.64 -4.45 -19.22
CA THR A 39 -24.00 -4.90 -19.57
C THR A 39 -24.15 -6.41 -19.51
N GLY A 40 -23.09 -7.13 -19.17
CA GLY A 40 -23.04 -8.57 -18.92
C GLY A 40 -21.70 -8.96 -18.33
N LEU A 41 -21.66 -10.08 -17.61
CA LEU A 41 -20.44 -10.64 -17.06
C LEU A 41 -20.06 -11.92 -17.80
N PRO A 42 -18.76 -12.23 -17.94
CA PRO A 42 -18.31 -13.54 -18.42
C PRO A 42 -18.62 -14.62 -17.37
N ASP A 43 -18.75 -15.84 -17.84
CA ASP A 43 -18.76 -17.00 -16.93
C ASP A 43 -17.38 -17.22 -16.27
N ILE A 44 -17.35 -18.08 -15.25
CA ILE A 44 -16.14 -18.37 -14.49
C ILE A 44 -15.01 -18.91 -15.39
N SER A 45 -15.33 -19.73 -16.40
CA SER A 45 -14.35 -20.29 -17.32
C SER A 45 -13.68 -19.20 -18.15
N ASN A 46 -14.45 -18.24 -18.63
CA ASN A 46 -13.93 -17.09 -19.36
C ASN A 46 -13.10 -16.17 -18.45
N ILE A 47 -13.52 -15.93 -17.20
CA ILE A 47 -12.74 -15.16 -16.23
C ILE A 47 -11.38 -15.81 -15.99
N MET A 48 -11.33 -17.13 -15.79
CA MET A 48 -10.07 -17.87 -15.62
C MET A 48 -9.19 -17.78 -16.87
N THR A 49 -9.78 -17.79 -18.06
CA THR A 49 -9.03 -17.69 -19.32
C THR A 49 -8.48 -16.28 -19.52
N ILE A 50 -9.24 -15.24 -19.16
CA ILE A 50 -8.79 -13.84 -19.16
C ILE A 50 -7.64 -13.66 -18.18
N SER A 51 -7.78 -14.18 -16.96
CA SER A 51 -6.74 -14.17 -15.92
C SER A 51 -5.42 -14.74 -16.43
N LYS A 52 -5.47 -15.92 -17.04
CA LYS A 52 -4.28 -16.58 -17.64
C LYS A 52 -3.71 -15.80 -18.82
N LEU A 53 -4.57 -15.30 -19.72
CA LEU A 53 -4.14 -14.59 -20.94
C LEU A 53 -3.36 -13.31 -20.60
N PHE A 54 -3.77 -12.61 -19.57
CA PHE A 54 -3.17 -11.34 -19.17
C PHE A 54 -2.26 -11.44 -17.93
N SER A 55 -2.11 -12.66 -17.37
CA SER A 55 -1.33 -12.90 -16.13
C SER A 55 -1.81 -12.03 -14.95
N ILE A 56 -3.11 -11.81 -14.85
CA ILE A 56 -3.76 -11.04 -13.79
C ILE A 56 -4.52 -12.01 -12.87
N PRO A 57 -4.34 -11.98 -11.54
CA PRO A 57 -5.13 -12.78 -10.61
C PRO A 57 -6.63 -12.62 -10.83
N VAL A 58 -7.40 -13.71 -10.71
CA VAL A 58 -8.87 -13.67 -10.87
C VAL A 58 -9.49 -12.65 -9.90
N ASP A 59 -9.00 -12.60 -8.68
CA ASP A 59 -9.48 -11.67 -7.65
C ASP A 59 -9.30 -10.20 -8.08
N ASP A 60 -8.22 -9.88 -8.77
CA ASP A 60 -7.96 -8.53 -9.28
C ASP A 60 -8.88 -8.17 -10.46
N LEU A 61 -9.29 -9.15 -11.23
CA LEU A 61 -10.22 -8.95 -12.35
C LEU A 61 -11.66 -8.71 -11.87
N ILE A 62 -12.13 -9.48 -10.88
CA ILE A 62 -13.53 -9.45 -10.43
C ILE A 62 -13.78 -8.49 -9.28
N SER A 63 -12.73 -8.07 -8.54
CA SER A 63 -12.89 -7.06 -7.51
C SER A 63 -13.31 -5.75 -8.18
N GLU A 64 -14.51 -5.26 -7.93
CA GLU A 64 -14.81 -3.86 -8.19
C GLU A 64 -13.85 -3.04 -7.33
N GLU A 65 -12.86 -2.39 -7.93
CA GLU A 65 -12.08 -1.38 -7.23
C GLU A 65 -12.97 -0.20 -6.84
N LYS A 66 -13.68 -0.36 -5.76
CA LYS A 66 -13.70 0.68 -4.76
C LYS A 66 -12.34 0.54 -4.08
N THR A 67 -11.49 1.54 -4.23
CA THR A 67 -10.20 1.68 -3.58
C THR A 67 -10.36 1.59 -2.06
N ALA A 68 -10.46 0.40 -1.59
CA ALA A 68 -10.15 -0.03 -0.26
C ALA A 68 -9.52 -1.41 -0.47
N VAL A 69 -8.29 -1.59 -0.03
CA VAL A 69 -7.85 -2.93 0.36
C VAL A 69 -9.04 -3.50 1.09
N ARG A 70 -9.76 -4.49 0.52
CA ARG A 70 -10.82 -5.19 1.25
C ARG A 70 -10.11 -5.84 2.42
N VAL A 71 -10.07 -5.13 3.53
CA VAL A 71 -9.96 -5.78 4.82
C VAL A 71 -11.05 -6.84 4.76
N LYS A 72 -10.69 -8.12 4.72
CA LYS A 72 -11.63 -9.22 4.91
C LYS A 72 -12.51 -8.78 6.07
N SER A 73 -13.84 -8.65 5.86
CA SER A 73 -14.72 -8.22 6.91
C SER A 73 -14.48 -9.17 8.10
N ARG A 74 -13.77 -8.66 9.10
CA ARG A 74 -13.46 -9.44 10.29
C ARG A 74 -14.70 -9.52 11.15
N LEU A 75 -14.75 -10.49 12.05
CA LEU A 75 -15.92 -10.72 12.91
C LEU A 75 -16.27 -9.50 13.78
N TYR A 76 -15.24 -8.77 14.20
CA TYR A 76 -15.42 -7.60 15.07
C TYR A 76 -14.74 -6.39 14.44
N GLU A 77 -15.44 -5.26 14.43
CA GLU A 77 -14.95 -4.01 13.87
C GLU A 77 -15.38 -2.82 14.73
N SER A 78 -14.53 -1.82 14.80
CA SER A 78 -14.80 -0.52 15.42
C SER A 78 -14.29 0.56 14.49
N VAL A 79 -15.17 1.48 14.09
CA VAL A 79 -14.84 2.58 13.17
C VAL A 79 -14.97 3.90 13.91
N THR A 80 -13.96 4.75 13.80
CA THR A 80 -13.97 6.14 14.26
C THR A 80 -13.73 7.04 13.05
N GLU A 81 -14.62 7.99 12.84
CA GLU A 81 -14.53 8.97 11.74
C GLU A 81 -14.36 10.38 12.30
N TYR A 82 -13.64 11.21 11.57
CA TYR A 82 -13.44 12.62 11.89
C TYR A 82 -13.41 13.47 10.61
N ASP A 83 -14.20 14.56 10.60
CA ASP A 83 -14.24 15.51 9.48
C ASP A 83 -13.02 16.44 9.57
N ILE A 84 -12.35 16.68 8.44
CA ILE A 84 -11.16 17.52 8.36
C ILE A 84 -11.36 18.64 7.33
N ASP A 85 -10.87 19.83 7.65
CA ASP A 85 -11.06 21.07 6.90
C ASP A 85 -9.75 21.74 6.50
N GLY A 86 -8.86 21.10 5.83
CA GLY A 86 -7.64 21.74 5.33
C GLY A 86 -6.37 20.97 5.61
N LYS A 87 -5.26 21.45 5.05
CA LYS A 87 -3.96 20.78 5.15
C LYS A 87 -3.40 20.81 6.56
N LYS A 88 -3.03 19.64 7.07
CA LYS A 88 -2.50 19.43 8.42
C LYS A 88 -1.34 18.43 8.42
N ASN A 89 -0.55 18.49 9.49
CA ASN A 89 0.38 17.43 9.86
C ASN A 89 -0.37 16.41 10.72
N PHE A 90 0.08 15.17 10.72
CA PHE A 90 -0.53 14.07 11.46
C PHE A 90 0.49 13.44 12.40
N ASP A 91 0.13 13.28 13.68
CA ASP A 91 0.88 12.49 14.67
C ASP A 91 -0.01 11.29 15.08
N ILE A 92 0.36 10.10 14.68
CA ILE A 92 -0.46 8.90 14.76
C ILE A 92 0.22 7.85 15.65
N LYS A 93 -0.36 7.57 16.82
CA LYS A 93 0.14 6.63 17.81
C LYS A 93 -0.78 5.42 17.92
N LEU A 94 -0.38 4.30 17.35
CA LEU A 94 -1.25 3.13 17.22
C LEU A 94 -0.92 2.01 18.22
N GLY A 95 0.26 2.04 18.86
CA GLY A 95 0.67 0.96 19.77
C GLY A 95 0.94 -0.35 19.03
N GLY A 96 0.53 -1.48 19.60
CA GLY A 96 0.77 -2.81 19.06
C GLY A 96 -0.37 -3.35 18.22
N ALA A 97 -0.07 -3.88 17.01
CA ALA A 97 -1.04 -4.56 16.14
C ALA A 97 -0.38 -5.70 15.35
N LYS A 98 -1.18 -6.58 14.78
CA LYS A 98 -0.72 -7.60 13.84
C LYS A 98 -0.38 -6.96 12.50
N GLU A 99 -1.29 -6.13 12.00
CA GLU A 99 -1.14 -5.43 10.75
C GLU A 99 -1.65 -4.00 10.89
N ILE A 100 -0.91 -3.07 10.32
CA ILE A 100 -1.27 -1.65 10.26
C ILE A 100 -1.26 -1.23 8.81
N THR A 101 -2.36 -0.65 8.34
CA THR A 101 -2.49 -0.04 7.03
C THR A 101 -2.65 1.46 7.17
N ILE A 102 -1.79 2.23 6.51
CA ILE A 102 -1.95 3.67 6.32
C ILE A 102 -2.27 3.88 4.84
N SER A 103 -3.46 4.38 4.55
CA SER A 103 -3.93 4.54 3.18
C SER A 103 -4.47 5.93 2.89
N GLY A 104 -4.31 6.37 1.63
CA GLY A 104 -4.87 7.63 1.16
C GLY A 104 -6.25 7.45 0.55
N SER A 105 -7.18 8.38 0.83
CA SER A 105 -8.46 8.48 0.15
C SER A 105 -8.50 9.70 -0.77
N GLY A 106 -9.38 9.68 -1.79
CA GLY A 106 -9.62 10.84 -2.66
C GLY A 106 -8.74 10.94 -3.91
N ILE A 107 -7.94 9.92 -4.26
CA ILE A 107 -7.27 9.85 -5.57
C ILE A 107 -8.23 9.20 -6.58
N SER A 108 -9.25 9.93 -6.99
CA SER A 108 -10.01 9.57 -8.19
C SER A 108 -9.21 10.04 -9.41
N ARG A 109 -8.54 9.13 -10.11
CA ARG A 109 -8.06 9.41 -11.48
C ARG A 109 -9.29 9.61 -12.36
N GLY A 110 -9.59 10.89 -12.64
CA GLY A 110 -10.36 11.40 -13.76
C GLY A 110 -11.55 10.59 -14.24
N THR A 111 -12.73 10.80 -13.66
CA THR A 111 -14.00 10.80 -14.38
C THR A 111 -14.76 12.05 -13.98
N GLU A 112 -14.81 13.01 -14.89
CA GLU A 112 -15.73 14.13 -14.81
C GLU A 112 -17.17 13.57 -14.78
N GLY A 113 -17.90 13.83 -13.71
CA GLY A 113 -19.34 13.62 -13.64
C GLY A 113 -19.84 12.61 -12.63
N GLY A 114 -19.71 12.91 -11.34
CA GLY A 114 -20.44 12.20 -10.29
C GLY A 114 -20.29 12.93 -8.95
N ASN A 115 -21.40 13.42 -8.41
CA ASN A 115 -21.47 14.10 -7.11
C ASN A 115 -21.19 13.13 -5.94
N ASN A 116 -19.93 12.82 -5.69
CA ASN A 116 -19.49 12.08 -4.51
C ASN A 116 -18.35 12.85 -3.79
N GLU A 117 -18.52 14.17 -3.60
CA GLU A 117 -17.55 15.03 -2.91
C GLU A 117 -17.45 14.77 -1.40
N ALA A 118 -18.38 14.02 -0.80
CA ALA A 118 -18.46 13.90 0.66
C ALA A 118 -17.64 12.73 1.26
N GLU A 119 -17.29 11.69 0.50
CA GLU A 119 -16.59 10.52 1.07
C GLU A 119 -15.07 10.70 1.20
N GLY A 120 -14.45 11.69 0.55
CA GLY A 120 -13.01 11.91 0.53
C GLY A 120 -12.47 12.87 1.61
N GLU A 121 -13.33 13.40 2.48
CA GLU A 121 -12.95 14.47 3.43
C GLU A 121 -12.88 14.03 4.89
N LYS A 122 -13.00 12.72 5.16
CA LYS A 122 -12.96 12.16 6.51
C LYS A 122 -11.69 11.34 6.74
N ILE A 123 -11.14 11.52 7.93
CA ILE A 123 -10.22 10.57 8.53
C ILE A 123 -11.04 9.39 9.01
N LYS A 124 -10.62 8.15 8.71
CA LYS A 124 -11.22 6.94 9.27
C LYS A 124 -10.16 6.11 9.96
N VAL A 125 -10.43 5.70 11.18
CA VAL A 125 -9.62 4.73 11.94
C VAL A 125 -10.47 3.51 12.17
N ILE A 126 -10.06 2.40 11.58
CA ILE A 126 -10.77 1.12 11.63
C ILE A 126 -9.92 0.13 12.43
N LEU A 127 -10.47 -0.36 13.52
CA LEU A 127 -9.91 -1.44 14.30
C LEU A 127 -10.71 -2.70 14.01
N SER A 128 -10.05 -3.81 13.71
CA SER A 128 -10.73 -5.05 13.41
C SER A 128 -10.01 -6.28 13.96
N SER A 129 -10.76 -7.33 14.28
CA SER A 129 -10.24 -8.59 14.80
C SER A 129 -11.20 -9.73 14.55
N ASP A 130 -10.68 -10.96 14.42
CA ASP A 130 -11.50 -12.17 14.37
C ASP A 130 -11.70 -12.80 15.77
N THR A 131 -10.96 -12.34 16.77
CA THR A 131 -10.93 -12.96 18.11
C THR A 131 -11.21 -12.01 19.26
N ILE A 132 -10.97 -10.70 19.09
CA ILE A 132 -11.21 -9.69 20.13
C ILE A 132 -12.61 -9.12 19.94
N SER A 133 -13.59 -9.67 20.67
CA SER A 133 -15.01 -9.26 20.58
C SER A 133 -15.30 -7.92 21.27
N THR A 134 -14.39 -7.44 22.09
CA THR A 134 -14.55 -6.25 22.96
C THR A 134 -13.76 -5.05 22.46
N LEU A 135 -13.56 -4.92 21.11
CA LEU A 135 -12.73 -3.87 20.50
C LEU A 135 -13.04 -2.47 21.04
N GLN A 136 -14.32 -2.08 21.11
CA GLN A 136 -14.73 -0.75 21.56
C GLN A 136 -14.49 -0.49 23.05
N GLN A 137 -14.39 -1.56 23.85
CA GLN A 137 -14.12 -1.46 25.29
C GLN A 137 -12.62 -1.47 25.58
N ASP A 138 -11.87 -2.29 24.83
CA ASP A 138 -10.45 -2.55 25.04
C ASP A 138 -9.55 -1.58 24.29
N PHE A 139 -10.05 -0.94 23.25
CA PHE A 139 -9.31 0.05 22.47
C PHE A 139 -10.13 1.34 22.33
N LYS A 140 -9.49 2.46 22.66
CA LYS A 140 -10.11 3.78 22.53
C LYS A 140 -9.33 4.59 21.52
N THR A 141 -9.98 4.93 20.42
CA THR A 141 -9.44 5.88 19.43
C THR A 141 -9.80 7.29 19.87
N LYS A 142 -8.80 8.18 19.92
CA LYS A 142 -8.93 9.59 20.19
C LYS A 142 -8.36 10.35 19.02
N ILE A 143 -9.08 11.35 18.53
CA ILE A 143 -8.64 12.24 17.45
C ILE A 143 -8.77 13.66 17.97
N ASP A 144 -7.65 14.37 18.07
CA ASP A 144 -7.58 15.75 18.52
C ASP A 144 -7.10 16.65 17.37
N ASP A 145 -7.84 17.71 17.07
CA ASP A 145 -7.42 18.75 16.12
C ASP A 145 -6.78 19.92 16.87
N ILE A 146 -5.47 20.07 16.72
CA ILE A 146 -4.67 21.06 17.42
C ILE A 146 -3.94 21.94 16.40
N LYS A 147 -4.50 23.11 16.07
CA LYS A 147 -3.85 24.18 15.28
C LYS A 147 -2.91 23.68 14.15
N GLY A 148 -3.45 23.05 13.13
CA GLY A 148 -2.67 22.60 11.96
C GLY A 148 -2.04 21.22 12.11
N ARG A 149 -2.30 20.50 13.22
CA ARG A 149 -1.93 19.11 13.45
C ARG A 149 -3.14 18.29 13.93
N ILE A 150 -3.25 17.08 13.45
CA ILE A 150 -4.19 16.08 13.93
C ILE A 150 -3.39 15.02 14.70
N ASP A 151 -3.75 14.83 15.97
CA ASP A 151 -3.22 13.76 16.80
C ASP A 151 -4.23 12.60 16.80
N ILE A 152 -3.79 11.41 16.43
CA ILE A 152 -4.58 10.16 16.42
C ILE A 152 -3.95 9.18 17.38
N ASP A 153 -4.61 8.90 18.50
CA ASP A 153 -4.15 7.97 19.50
C ASP A 153 -5.07 6.74 19.58
N VAL A 154 -4.52 5.54 19.45
CA VAL A 154 -5.22 4.29 19.75
C VAL A 154 -4.70 3.74 21.08
N ASN A 155 -5.49 3.95 22.13
CA ASN A 155 -5.14 3.56 23.49
C ASN A 155 -5.72 2.18 23.82
N ARG A 156 -4.87 1.26 24.25
CA ARG A 156 -5.20 -0.10 24.64
C ARG A 156 -5.49 -0.18 26.15
N ALA A 157 -6.59 -0.84 26.53
CA ALA A 157 -6.89 -1.12 27.93
C ALA A 157 -5.84 -2.09 28.54
N LYS A 158 -5.60 -1.98 29.85
CA LYS A 158 -4.62 -2.83 30.55
C LYS A 158 -4.96 -4.33 30.51
N ALA A 159 -6.23 -4.67 30.27
CA ALA A 159 -6.70 -6.05 30.20
C ALA A 159 -6.14 -6.82 28.99
N ILE A 160 -5.83 -6.12 27.91
CA ILE A 160 -5.24 -6.71 26.70
C ILE A 160 -3.72 -6.50 26.73
N SER A 161 -2.95 -7.55 26.58
CA SER A 161 -1.48 -7.44 26.46
C SER A 161 -1.08 -6.92 25.07
N GLU A 162 0.10 -6.30 24.98
CA GLU A 162 0.64 -5.89 23.67
C GLU A 162 0.87 -7.10 22.75
N SER A 163 1.29 -8.21 23.31
CA SER A 163 1.49 -9.46 22.57
C SER A 163 0.16 -9.95 21.97
N SER A 164 -0.95 -9.90 22.73
CA SER A 164 -2.26 -10.29 22.22
C SER A 164 -2.75 -9.38 21.10
N ALA A 165 -2.50 -8.07 21.23
CA ALA A 165 -2.81 -7.11 20.16
C ALA A 165 -1.99 -7.41 18.89
N LYS A 166 -0.70 -7.69 19.01
CA LYS A 166 0.19 -8.06 17.87
C LYS A 166 -0.18 -9.39 17.20
N GLU A 167 -0.97 -10.24 17.84
CA GLU A 167 -1.43 -11.48 17.22
C GLU A 167 -2.81 -11.34 16.54
N ALA A 168 -3.66 -10.42 17.01
CA ALA A 168 -5.06 -10.45 16.67
C ALA A 168 -5.65 -9.13 16.15
N LEU A 169 -5.01 -7.98 16.40
CA LEU A 169 -5.54 -6.68 16.05
C LEU A 169 -5.03 -6.22 14.68
N TYR A 170 -5.93 -5.74 13.87
CA TYR A 170 -5.66 -5.07 12.60
C TYR A 170 -6.16 -3.64 12.69
N MET A 171 -5.34 -2.71 12.24
CA MET A 171 -5.65 -1.30 12.23
C MET A 171 -5.54 -0.74 10.82
N GLU A 172 -6.52 0.03 10.40
CA GLU A 172 -6.46 0.78 9.17
C GLU A 172 -6.74 2.25 9.46
N VAL A 173 -5.84 3.12 8.99
CA VAL A 173 -5.99 4.57 9.04
C VAL A 173 -6.11 5.09 7.63
N ILE A 174 -7.28 5.58 7.27
CA ILE A 174 -7.57 6.15 5.95
C ILE A 174 -7.52 7.67 6.08
N LEU A 175 -6.62 8.28 5.32
CA LEU A 175 -6.34 9.71 5.37
C LEU A 175 -6.73 10.41 4.06
N PRO A 176 -7.44 11.54 4.10
CA PRO A 176 -7.79 12.29 2.90
C PRO A 176 -6.55 12.94 2.29
N THR A 177 -6.06 12.39 1.18
CA THR A 177 -4.78 12.74 0.55
C THR A 177 -4.61 14.23 0.26
N LYS A 178 -5.68 14.94 -0.09
CA LYS A 178 -5.62 16.38 -0.40
C LYS A 178 -5.21 17.25 0.80
N TYR A 179 -5.37 16.73 2.03
CA TYR A 179 -5.09 17.45 3.27
C TYR A 179 -3.81 17.03 3.98
N LEU A 180 -3.07 16.08 3.42
CA LEU A 180 -1.82 15.61 4.02
C LEU A 180 -0.66 16.57 3.73
N ARG A 181 0.16 16.80 4.74
CA ARG A 181 1.49 17.38 4.65
C ARG A 181 2.51 16.35 5.11
N GLU A 182 2.74 16.27 6.39
CA GLU A 182 3.63 15.33 7.06
C GLU A 182 2.79 14.38 7.91
N VAL A 183 3.14 13.12 7.89
CA VAL A 183 2.45 12.06 8.61
C VAL A 183 3.50 11.29 9.40
N GLU A 184 3.46 11.40 10.73
CA GLU A 184 4.30 10.65 11.66
C GLU A 184 3.48 9.51 12.24
N VAL A 185 3.99 8.28 12.16
CA VAL A 185 3.32 7.07 12.65
C VAL A 185 4.23 6.34 13.64
N SER A 186 3.82 6.29 14.91
CA SER A 186 4.49 5.50 15.95
C SER A 186 3.71 4.22 16.22
N ALA A 187 4.32 3.05 15.95
CA ALA A 187 3.64 1.78 16.12
C ALA A 187 4.60 0.58 16.26
N SER A 188 4.04 -0.57 16.64
CA SER A 188 4.73 -1.85 16.64
C SER A 188 3.84 -2.94 16.06
N CYS A 189 4.18 -3.46 14.89
CA CYS A 189 3.36 -4.43 14.16
C CYS A 189 4.20 -5.54 13.55
N LYS A 190 3.54 -6.61 13.09
CA LYS A 190 4.20 -7.61 12.25
C LYS A 190 4.28 -7.11 10.80
N LYS A 191 3.25 -6.42 10.34
CA LYS A 191 3.18 -5.92 8.99
C LYS A 191 2.65 -4.49 8.93
N LEU A 192 3.39 -3.62 8.22
CA LEU A 192 3.00 -2.25 7.89
C LEU A 192 2.71 -2.14 6.39
N LEU A 193 1.57 -1.56 6.04
CA LEU A 193 1.22 -1.25 4.65
C LEU A 193 1.06 0.26 4.48
N ALA A 194 1.75 0.84 3.51
CA ALA A 194 1.57 2.22 3.05
C ALA A 194 1.03 2.20 1.62
N THR A 195 -0.22 2.59 1.44
CA THR A 195 -0.90 2.40 0.15
C THR A 195 -1.64 3.65 -0.32
N ASN A 196 -1.49 3.98 -1.61
CA ASN A 196 -2.20 5.09 -2.27
C ASN A 196 -2.09 6.43 -1.52
N LEU A 197 -0.92 6.71 -0.95
CA LEU A 197 -0.64 7.91 -0.17
C LEU A 197 0.16 8.92 -0.99
N THR A 198 -0.25 10.19 -0.91
CA THR A 198 0.55 11.33 -1.38
C THR A 198 0.68 12.33 -0.24
N CYS A 199 1.90 12.54 0.24
CA CYS A 199 2.24 13.52 1.29
C CYS A 199 3.69 13.98 1.11
N GLU A 200 4.06 15.07 1.78
CA GLU A 200 5.44 15.57 1.71
C GLU A 200 6.39 14.58 2.38
N ASN A 201 6.03 14.11 3.59
CA ASN A 201 6.77 13.09 4.33
C ASN A 201 5.80 12.12 5.04
N LEU A 202 6.10 10.83 4.99
CA LEU A 202 5.56 9.80 5.85
C LEU A 202 6.72 9.22 6.67
N GLU A 203 6.68 9.40 7.98
CA GLU A 203 7.66 8.84 8.90
C GLU A 203 7.04 7.69 9.71
N PHE A 204 7.67 6.53 9.68
CA PHE A 204 7.32 5.39 10.54
C PHE A 204 8.38 5.19 11.59
N ASP A 205 8.02 5.37 12.84
CA ASP A 205 8.89 5.23 14.01
C ASP A 205 8.44 4.03 14.84
N GLY A 206 9.20 2.93 14.78
CA GLY A 206 8.74 1.77 15.53
C GLY A 206 9.37 0.43 15.16
N ARG A 207 8.54 -0.60 15.17
CA ARG A 207 8.93 -1.97 14.86
C ARG A 207 7.99 -2.62 13.89
N SER A 208 8.53 -3.13 12.79
CA SER A 208 7.79 -3.96 11.83
C SER A 208 8.70 -5.06 11.29
N ASP A 209 8.16 -6.27 11.13
CA ASP A 209 8.88 -7.37 10.49
C ASP A 209 8.75 -7.28 8.96
N GLU A 210 7.61 -6.80 8.48
CA GLU A 210 7.29 -6.64 7.06
C GLU A 210 6.78 -5.23 6.76
N VAL A 211 7.25 -4.64 5.67
CA VAL A 211 6.77 -3.33 5.17
C VAL A 211 6.38 -3.48 3.71
N TYR A 212 5.16 -3.07 3.37
CA TYR A 212 4.64 -3.08 2.01
C TYR A 212 4.29 -1.67 1.54
N VAL A 213 4.83 -1.28 0.38
CA VAL A 213 4.63 0.06 -0.21
C VAL A 213 4.00 -0.07 -1.59
N ASN A 214 2.87 0.57 -1.81
CA ASN A 214 2.20 0.58 -3.10
C ASN A 214 1.49 1.91 -3.37
N GLY A 215 1.82 2.56 -4.50
CA GLY A 215 1.19 3.83 -4.89
C GLY A 215 1.54 4.99 -3.94
N PHE A 216 2.77 5.01 -3.42
CA PHE A 216 3.23 6.09 -2.55
C PHE A 216 3.87 7.22 -3.36
N ASN A 217 3.61 8.47 -2.96
CA ASN A 217 4.23 9.65 -3.57
C ASN A 217 4.67 10.63 -2.47
N GLY A 218 5.98 10.91 -2.41
CA GLY A 218 6.64 11.74 -1.43
C GLY A 218 7.90 11.10 -0.87
N THR A 219 8.27 11.44 0.37
CA THR A 219 9.34 10.79 1.13
C THR A 219 8.74 9.83 2.15
N PHE A 220 9.18 8.58 2.16
CA PHE A 220 8.81 7.60 3.18
C PHE A 220 10.04 7.21 3.98
N GLU A 221 10.10 7.67 5.22
CA GLU A 221 11.15 7.33 6.19
C GLU A 221 10.72 6.16 7.08
N ILE A 222 11.55 5.14 7.17
CA ILE A 222 11.32 3.94 7.98
C ILE A 222 12.40 3.89 9.06
N ASN A 223 12.06 4.27 10.28
CA ASN A 223 12.93 4.25 11.45
C ASN A 223 12.71 2.95 12.23
N CYS A 224 13.43 1.90 11.87
CA CYS A 224 13.30 0.59 12.49
C CYS A 224 14.65 -0.12 12.62
N ASN A 225 15.03 -0.47 13.83
CA ASN A 225 16.29 -1.16 14.12
C ASN A 225 16.13 -2.69 14.18
N LEU A 226 15.31 -3.27 13.33
CA LEU A 226 15.13 -4.70 13.14
C LEU A 226 15.43 -5.08 11.70
N ASP A 227 15.77 -6.35 11.51
CA ASP A 227 15.80 -6.93 10.18
C ASP A 227 14.39 -6.97 9.62
N MET A 228 14.17 -6.33 8.46
CA MET A 228 12.86 -6.21 7.83
C MET A 228 12.83 -6.87 6.46
N ASN A 229 11.64 -7.34 6.09
CA ASN A 229 11.29 -7.65 4.70
C ASN A 229 10.45 -6.50 4.13
N ILE A 230 11.01 -5.78 3.17
CA ILE A 230 10.36 -4.62 2.56
C ILE A 230 9.95 -5.00 1.14
N GLU A 231 8.70 -4.84 0.79
CA GLU A 231 8.20 -5.02 -0.58
C GLU A 231 7.71 -3.71 -1.15
N ILE A 232 8.31 -3.27 -2.24
CA ILE A 232 7.94 -2.04 -2.95
C ILE A 232 7.35 -2.40 -4.30
N ASN A 233 6.05 -2.15 -4.48
CA ASN A 233 5.38 -2.32 -5.75
C ASN A 233 5.47 -1.06 -6.61
N SER A 234 5.13 0.12 -6.05
CA SER A 234 5.26 1.39 -6.76
C SER A 234 5.42 2.57 -5.81
N PHE A 235 6.31 3.51 -6.17
CA PHE A 235 6.48 4.78 -5.48
C PHE A 235 7.01 5.87 -6.43
N CYS A 236 6.81 7.13 -6.02
CA CYS A 236 7.39 8.31 -6.65
C CYS A 236 7.97 9.20 -5.55
N GLY A 237 9.27 9.50 -5.63
CA GLY A 237 10.00 10.24 -4.61
C GLY A 237 11.05 9.38 -3.92
N SER A 238 11.10 9.32 -2.58
CA SER A 238 12.11 8.56 -1.85
C SER A 238 11.55 7.56 -0.85
N VAL A 239 12.28 6.47 -0.67
CA VAL A 239 12.11 5.51 0.43
C VAL A 239 13.42 5.45 1.20
N GLU A 240 13.41 5.88 2.44
CA GLU A 240 14.58 5.99 3.31
C GLU A 240 14.48 4.97 4.45
N VAL A 241 15.48 4.09 4.54
CA VAL A 241 15.55 3.08 5.59
C VAL A 241 16.62 3.51 6.58
N ASN A 242 16.19 3.86 7.79
CA ASN A 242 17.03 4.29 8.90
C ASN A 242 17.17 3.16 9.92
N GLN A 243 18.35 2.54 9.99
CA GLN A 243 18.55 1.37 10.86
C GLN A 243 19.95 1.29 11.47
N ILE A 244 20.05 0.65 12.63
CA ILE A 244 21.31 0.43 13.34
C ILE A 244 21.51 -1.06 13.59
N LYS A 245 22.62 -1.62 13.09
CA LYS A 245 23.01 -3.04 13.24
C LYS A 245 21.93 -4.00 12.78
N ALA A 246 21.30 -3.71 11.66
CA ALA A 246 20.24 -4.53 11.07
C ALA A 246 20.55 -4.85 9.60
N THR A 247 20.05 -5.99 9.13
CA THR A 247 20.12 -6.41 7.73
C THR A 247 18.70 -6.58 7.21
N SER A 248 18.26 -5.68 6.35
CA SER A 248 16.93 -5.74 5.76
C SER A 248 16.98 -6.26 4.32
N ARG A 249 15.94 -6.96 3.90
CA ARG A 249 15.76 -7.40 2.52
C ARG A 249 14.63 -6.60 1.87
N MET A 250 14.92 -6.04 0.70
CA MET A 250 13.95 -5.24 -0.06
C MET A 250 13.70 -5.87 -1.42
N THR A 251 12.44 -6.15 -1.73
CA THR A 251 12.00 -6.60 -3.04
C THR A 251 11.32 -5.45 -3.76
N VAL A 252 11.82 -5.08 -4.95
CA VAL A 252 11.30 -3.97 -5.74
C VAL A 252 10.77 -4.49 -7.07
N ASN A 253 9.59 -4.00 -7.49
CA ASN A 253 8.98 -4.33 -8.77
C ASN A 253 9.96 -4.00 -9.93
N GLU A 254 10.08 -4.90 -10.91
CA GLU A 254 10.98 -4.73 -12.07
C GLU A 254 10.74 -3.44 -12.85
N ALA A 255 9.49 -3.03 -12.97
CA ALA A 255 9.11 -1.80 -13.67
C ALA A 255 9.48 -0.50 -12.92
N GLN A 256 9.85 -0.58 -11.64
CA GLN A 256 10.17 0.56 -10.80
C GLN A 256 11.62 0.97 -10.96
N ASN A 257 11.87 2.12 -11.57
CA ASN A 257 13.21 2.71 -11.66
C ASN A 257 13.53 3.51 -10.39
N PHE A 258 14.76 3.38 -9.90
CA PHE A 258 15.25 4.13 -8.74
C PHE A 258 16.77 4.22 -8.74
N LYS A 259 17.29 5.16 -7.97
CA LYS A 259 18.71 5.28 -7.59
C LYS A 259 18.88 4.82 -6.16
N ALA A 260 19.88 3.98 -5.91
CA ALA A 260 20.22 3.54 -4.55
C ALA A 260 21.34 4.41 -3.97
N VAL A 261 21.16 4.87 -2.73
CA VAL A 261 22.11 5.75 -2.02
C VAL A 261 22.37 5.21 -0.63
N THR A 262 23.63 5.22 -0.17
CA THR A 262 23.99 4.89 1.21
C THR A 262 24.52 6.12 1.92
N LYS A 263 24.08 6.32 3.17
CA LYS A 263 24.62 7.31 4.08
C LYS A 263 24.91 6.65 5.44
N GLY A 264 25.91 7.18 6.18
CA GLY A 264 26.24 6.66 7.50
C GLY A 264 27.59 5.91 7.52
N ILE A 265 27.79 5.09 8.56
CA ILE A 265 29.09 4.44 8.82
C ILE A 265 28.94 2.93 8.73
N ALA A 266 29.75 2.29 7.88
CA ALA A 266 29.71 0.85 7.63
C ALA A 266 28.32 0.38 7.20
N THR A 267 27.69 1.10 6.25
CA THR A 267 26.44 0.76 5.61
C THR A 267 26.71 0.30 4.18
N SER A 268 25.93 -0.68 3.71
CA SER A 268 26.05 -1.20 2.34
C SER A 268 24.69 -1.54 1.76
N ILE A 269 24.53 -1.27 0.46
CA ILE A 269 23.42 -1.81 -0.33
C ILE A 269 23.98 -2.86 -1.26
N ILE A 270 23.39 -4.05 -1.24
CA ILE A 270 23.77 -5.21 -2.06
C ILE A 270 22.60 -5.52 -2.98
N PHE A 271 22.87 -5.69 -4.28
CA PHE A 271 21.89 -6.17 -5.24
C PHE A 271 22.04 -7.68 -5.38
N ASP A 272 20.95 -8.42 -5.05
CA ASP A 272 20.87 -9.87 -5.18
C ASP A 272 20.34 -10.18 -6.60
N GLU A 273 21.28 -10.39 -7.54
CA GLU A 273 20.96 -10.77 -8.93
C GLU A 273 20.65 -12.28 -8.93
N LYS A 274 19.42 -12.68 -9.29
CA LYS A 274 19.15 -14.09 -9.63
C LYS A 274 20.00 -14.46 -10.83
N GLU A 275 20.76 -15.56 -10.73
CA GLU A 275 21.50 -16.16 -11.83
C GLU A 275 20.56 -16.54 -12.99
N GLU A 276 20.41 -15.66 -13.96
CA GLU A 276 19.99 -16.01 -15.32
C GLU A 276 21.00 -15.39 -16.29
N GLY A 277 21.92 -16.25 -16.79
CA GLY A 277 22.68 -16.10 -18.04
C GLY A 277 23.47 -14.81 -18.22
N GLU A 278 24.79 -14.98 -18.32
CA GLU A 278 25.77 -13.96 -18.75
C GLU A 278 25.22 -13.00 -19.80
N SER A 279 24.84 -11.79 -19.40
CA SER A 279 24.90 -10.59 -20.24
C SER A 279 24.83 -9.32 -19.40
N ASP A 280 25.92 -8.54 -19.51
CA ASP A 280 26.09 -7.16 -19.08
C ASP A 280 25.96 -6.79 -17.58
N LYS A 281 27.12 -6.83 -16.93
CA LYS A 281 27.42 -6.12 -15.68
C LYS A 281 27.35 -4.61 -15.88
N SER A 282 26.16 -4.03 -15.95
CA SER A 282 25.97 -2.58 -15.85
C SER A 282 24.50 -2.21 -15.88
N SER A 283 23.75 -2.66 -14.92
CA SER A 283 22.43 -2.08 -14.81
C SER A 283 22.04 -2.05 -13.35
N VAL A 284 22.00 -0.83 -12.80
CA VAL A 284 20.73 -0.50 -12.22
C VAL A 284 20.78 0.69 -11.30
N SER A 285 21.57 1.65 -11.67
CA SER A 285 21.21 3.02 -11.35
C SER A 285 21.10 3.77 -12.67
N SER A 286 19.90 3.91 -13.22
CA SER A 286 19.76 4.95 -14.23
C SER A 286 20.03 6.26 -13.51
N ASP A 287 21.16 6.90 -13.82
CA ASP A 287 21.58 8.17 -13.21
C ASP A 287 20.54 9.30 -13.41
N THR A 288 19.45 9.00 -14.11
CA THR A 288 18.34 9.88 -14.46
C THR A 288 17.05 9.60 -13.67
N SER A 289 17.01 8.61 -12.77
CA SER A 289 15.81 8.34 -11.97
C SER A 289 15.62 9.40 -10.88
N GLU A 290 14.43 9.98 -10.81
CA GLU A 290 14.02 10.88 -9.72
C GLU A 290 13.68 10.13 -8.44
N ASN A 291 13.45 8.81 -8.53
CA ASN A 291 13.12 7.98 -7.38
C ASN A 291 14.39 7.50 -6.66
N ILE A 292 14.38 7.55 -5.34
CA ILE A 292 15.55 7.22 -4.52
C ILE A 292 15.17 6.14 -3.50
N ILE A 293 16.04 5.14 -3.36
CA ILE A 293 16.06 4.24 -2.20
C ILE A 293 17.33 4.54 -1.43
N GLU A 294 17.18 4.97 -0.18
CA GLU A 294 18.30 5.38 0.66
C GLU A 294 18.41 4.50 1.90
N LEU A 295 19.63 4.06 2.20
CA LEU A 295 19.96 3.40 3.45
C LEU A 295 20.81 4.33 4.32
N ASN A 296 20.26 4.71 5.46
CA ASN A 296 20.95 5.49 6.49
C ASN A 296 21.22 4.64 7.72
N GLY A 297 22.41 4.74 8.31
CA GLY A 297 22.59 4.03 9.55
C GLY A 297 24.02 3.76 9.98
N LEU A 298 24.15 2.80 10.88
CA LEU A 298 25.41 2.34 11.45
C LEU A 298 25.50 0.82 11.41
N LYS A 299 26.49 0.27 10.71
CA LYS A 299 26.72 -1.18 10.56
C LYS A 299 25.46 -1.90 10.08
N SER A 300 24.85 -1.38 9.00
CA SER A 300 23.59 -1.86 8.48
C SER A 300 23.74 -2.25 7.01
N GLU A 301 22.90 -3.19 6.58
CA GLU A 301 22.89 -3.71 5.23
C GLU A 301 21.48 -3.75 4.67
N LEU A 302 21.33 -3.39 3.40
CA LEU A 302 20.08 -3.53 2.65
C LEU A 302 20.33 -4.38 1.41
N ILE A 303 19.69 -5.54 1.35
CA ILE A 303 19.78 -6.46 0.21
C ILE A 303 18.56 -6.18 -0.69
N ILE A 304 18.81 -5.70 -1.91
CA ILE A 304 17.75 -5.36 -2.87
C ILE A 304 17.65 -6.45 -3.94
N CYS A 305 16.44 -6.99 -4.09
CA CYS A 305 16.07 -7.98 -5.12
C CYS A 305 15.05 -7.36 -6.07
N ARG A 306 15.04 -7.78 -7.34
CA ARG A 306 14.00 -7.46 -8.32
C ARG A 306 12.94 -8.57 -8.40
N LYS A 307 11.67 -8.19 -8.61
CA LYS A 307 10.53 -9.12 -8.70
C LYS A 307 9.67 -8.77 -9.90
#